data_c169e2e993fe2fbbff8c2175ed07f82e
#
_entry.id   c169e2e993fe2fbbff8c2175ed07f82e
#
_cell.length_a   1.000
_cell.length_b   1.000
_cell.length_c   1.000
_cell.angle_alpha   90.00
_cell.angle_beta   90.00
_cell.angle_gamma   90.00
#
_symmetry.space_group_name_H-M   'P 1'
#
loop_
_entity.id
_entity.type
_entity.pdbx_description
1 polymer ?
#
loop_
_entity_poly.entity_id
_entity_poly.type
_entity_poly.pdbx_seq_one_letter_code
_entity_poly.pdbx_strand_id
1 'polypeptide(L)'
;DKVGGQCIELYPEKPIYDIPAIPECTGKELTEKLLEQIRPFKTKFHLNERVEEVKKDKDFWIVITNKKNEFLAPNIIIAGGVGAFEPRRIALKEAKQYEDSSLFYAVRNKEEFKDKNISIFGGGDSALDWALDLSKYSNITLIHRRNEFRGAPHTLNEIKKLSDKGKLSIKTSCQLEAIEGKNQIQSITVKFEDGKVEKIKTDIVLSFFGLIM
;
A
#
# COMPACT_ATOMS: atom_id res chain seq x y z
N ASP A 1 -10.13 3.14 12.15
CA ASP A 1 -11.50 3.01 11.69
C ASP A 1 -11.96 1.55 11.63
N LYS A 2 -11.03 0.60 11.43
CA LYS A 2 -11.29 -0.84 11.38
C LYS A 2 -10.15 -1.63 12.06
N VAL A 3 -10.47 -2.88 12.47
CA VAL A 3 -9.48 -3.80 13.05
C VAL A 3 -8.63 -4.41 11.93
N GLY A 4 -7.37 -4.71 12.19
CA GLY A 4 -6.46 -5.41 11.27
C GLY A 4 -5.20 -4.64 10.89
N GLY A 5 -5.12 -3.35 11.24
CA GLY A 5 -3.91 -2.54 11.04
C GLY A 5 -3.37 -2.62 9.61
N GLN A 6 -2.07 -2.84 9.48
CA GLN A 6 -1.37 -2.89 8.19
C GLN A 6 -1.94 -3.94 7.23
N CYS A 7 -2.31 -5.10 7.73
CA CYS A 7 -2.83 -6.19 6.90
C CYS A 7 -4.09 -5.79 6.15
N ILE A 8 -5.00 -5.08 6.81
CA ILE A 8 -6.26 -4.64 6.19
C ILE A 8 -6.10 -3.33 5.41
N GLU A 9 -5.23 -2.43 5.86
CA GLU A 9 -5.12 -1.11 5.24
C GLU A 9 -4.23 -1.12 3.98
N LEU A 10 -3.12 -1.84 4.01
CA LEU A 10 -2.12 -1.76 2.94
C LEU A 10 -2.21 -2.89 1.92
N TYR A 11 -2.57 -4.09 2.37
CA TYR A 11 -2.52 -5.29 1.52
C TYR A 11 -3.56 -6.35 1.87
N PRO A 12 -4.86 -5.98 1.90
CA PRO A 12 -5.92 -6.90 2.31
C PRO A 12 -5.99 -8.15 1.43
N GLU A 13 -5.65 -8.04 0.16
CA GLU A 13 -5.72 -9.12 -0.82
C GLU A 13 -4.35 -9.69 -1.23
N LYS A 14 -3.27 -9.21 -0.59
CA LYS A 14 -1.93 -9.74 -0.87
C LYS A 14 -1.75 -11.09 -0.19
N PRO A 15 -1.25 -12.13 -0.90
CA PRO A 15 -0.88 -13.40 -0.29
C PRO A 15 0.27 -13.21 0.72
N ILE A 16 0.15 -13.89 1.86
CA ILE A 16 1.13 -13.94 2.95
C ILE A 16 1.49 -15.40 3.17
N TYR A 17 2.78 -15.73 3.22
CA TYR A 17 3.29 -17.11 3.27
C TYR A 17 4.10 -17.42 4.54
N ASP A 18 4.35 -16.42 5.38
CA ASP A 18 5.26 -16.49 6.53
C ASP A 18 4.54 -16.47 7.89
N ILE A 19 3.26 -16.87 7.93
CA ILE A 19 2.50 -17.02 9.17
C ILE A 19 2.63 -18.47 9.65
N PRO A 20 3.14 -18.71 10.89
CA PRO A 20 3.25 -20.06 11.44
C PRO A 20 1.92 -20.82 11.37
N ALA A 21 1.97 -22.09 10.90
CA ALA A 21 0.84 -22.99 10.73
C ALA A 21 -0.23 -22.55 9.70
N ILE A 22 -0.03 -21.47 8.98
CA ILE A 22 -0.88 -21.05 7.86
C ILE A 22 -0.02 -21.02 6.60
N PRO A 23 -0.12 -22.01 5.69
CA PRO A 23 0.73 -22.07 4.50
C PRO A 23 0.59 -20.87 3.58
N GLU A 24 -0.65 -20.35 3.45
CA GLU A 24 -0.98 -19.17 2.68
C GLU A 24 -2.28 -18.55 3.21
N CYS A 25 -2.32 -17.24 3.29
CA CYS A 25 -3.54 -16.47 3.53
C CYS A 25 -3.38 -15.04 3.00
N THR A 26 -4.50 -14.36 2.77
CA THR A 26 -4.47 -12.92 2.51
C THR A 26 -4.41 -12.11 3.81
N GLY A 27 -4.06 -10.83 3.73
CA GLY A 27 -4.10 -9.93 4.90
C GLY A 27 -5.49 -9.86 5.54
N LYS A 28 -6.54 -9.93 4.71
CA LYS A 28 -7.93 -9.96 5.16
C LYS A 28 -8.25 -11.26 5.91
N GLU A 29 -7.95 -12.41 5.31
CA GLU A 29 -8.20 -13.73 5.92
C GLU A 29 -7.42 -13.91 7.23
N LEU A 30 -6.17 -13.43 7.30
CA LEU A 30 -5.41 -13.44 8.54
C LEU A 30 -6.11 -12.66 9.64
N THR A 31 -6.58 -11.45 9.32
CA THR A 31 -7.30 -10.60 10.28
C THR A 31 -8.59 -11.26 10.76
N GLU A 32 -9.37 -11.85 9.85
CA GLU A 32 -10.61 -12.54 10.17
C GLU A 32 -10.36 -13.73 11.11
N LYS A 33 -9.33 -14.55 10.84
CA LYS A 33 -8.93 -15.68 11.71
C LYS A 33 -8.48 -15.22 13.10
N LEU A 34 -7.71 -14.13 13.17
CA LEU A 34 -7.29 -13.57 14.46
C LEU A 34 -8.47 -13.01 15.26
N LEU A 35 -9.43 -12.36 14.61
CA LEU A 35 -10.67 -11.91 15.24
C LEU A 35 -11.52 -13.08 15.75
N GLU A 36 -11.58 -14.16 14.97
CA GLU A 36 -12.25 -15.39 15.41
C GLU A 36 -11.58 -15.98 16.64
N GLN A 37 -10.26 -16.04 16.68
CA GLN A 37 -9.48 -16.57 17.78
C GLN A 37 -9.74 -15.83 19.09
N ILE A 38 -9.90 -14.50 19.05
CA ILE A 38 -10.14 -13.69 20.26
C ILE A 38 -11.61 -13.54 20.63
N ARG A 39 -12.54 -13.98 19.76
CA ARG A 39 -14.00 -13.87 20.00
C ARG A 39 -14.47 -14.38 21.37
N PRO A 40 -13.99 -15.53 21.90
CA PRO A 40 -14.39 -16.02 23.20
C PRO A 40 -14.07 -15.06 24.36
N PHE A 41 -13.07 -14.20 24.21
CA PHE A 41 -12.61 -13.29 25.26
C PHE A 41 -13.41 -11.98 25.34
N LYS A 42 -14.40 -11.79 24.45
CA LYS A 42 -15.28 -10.60 24.40
C LYS A 42 -14.50 -9.28 24.43
N THR A 43 -13.39 -9.22 23.71
CA THR A 43 -12.53 -8.03 23.61
C THR A 43 -13.32 -6.82 23.12
N LYS A 44 -13.17 -5.68 23.80
CA LYS A 44 -13.77 -4.41 23.36
C LYS A 44 -12.81 -3.66 22.44
N PHE A 45 -13.31 -3.19 21.31
CA PHE A 45 -12.59 -2.36 20.37
C PHE A 45 -13.12 -0.92 20.43
N HIS A 46 -12.22 0.05 20.56
CA HIS A 46 -12.53 1.46 20.49
C HIS A 46 -11.96 2.01 19.17
N LEU A 47 -12.77 1.99 18.14
CA LEU A 47 -12.38 2.43 16.80
C LEU A 47 -12.55 3.94 16.61
N ASN A 48 -11.82 4.52 15.66
CA ASN A 48 -11.78 5.96 15.41
C ASN A 48 -11.40 6.77 16.65
N GLU A 49 -10.52 6.20 17.45
CA GLU A 49 -10.03 6.79 18.69
C GLU A 49 -8.51 6.70 18.74
N ARG A 50 -7.84 7.82 18.91
CA ARG A 50 -6.39 7.90 19.05
C ARG A 50 -6.02 8.18 20.50
N VAL A 51 -5.10 7.39 21.05
CA VAL A 51 -4.50 7.66 22.34
C VAL A 51 -3.62 8.91 22.22
N GLU A 52 -3.85 9.91 23.07
CA GLU A 52 -3.07 11.15 23.11
C GLU A 52 -2.17 11.21 24.33
N GLU A 53 -2.60 10.60 25.43
CA GLU A 53 -1.84 10.64 26.66
C GLU A 53 -1.92 9.32 27.42
N VAL A 54 -0.82 8.95 28.07
CA VAL A 54 -0.73 7.80 28.98
C VAL A 54 -0.07 8.32 30.27
N LYS A 55 -0.78 8.15 31.38
CA LYS A 55 -0.32 8.54 32.72
C LYS A 55 -0.26 7.33 33.64
N LYS A 56 0.67 7.33 34.57
CA LYS A 56 0.70 6.37 35.67
C LYS A 56 0.07 7.01 36.92
N ASP A 57 -0.88 6.30 37.50
CA ASP A 57 -1.48 6.66 38.78
C ASP A 57 -1.42 5.46 39.74
N LYS A 58 -0.49 5.48 40.67
CA LYS A 58 -0.22 4.39 41.63
C LYS A 58 0.03 3.05 40.89
N ASP A 59 -0.90 2.10 41.05
CA ASP A 59 -0.81 0.75 40.47
C ASP A 59 -1.50 0.62 39.12
N PHE A 60 -2.09 1.71 38.63
CA PHE A 60 -2.84 1.72 37.37
C PHE A 60 -2.25 2.67 36.35
N TRP A 61 -2.58 2.43 35.09
CA TRP A 61 -2.34 3.33 34.00
C TRP A 61 -3.65 3.97 33.55
N ILE A 62 -3.63 5.24 33.26
CA ILE A 62 -4.71 6.01 32.67
C ILE A 62 -4.36 6.29 31.22
N VAL A 63 -5.21 5.87 30.31
CA VAL A 63 -5.09 6.13 28.86
C VAL A 63 -6.15 7.14 28.46
N ILE A 64 -5.75 8.27 27.88
CA ILE A 64 -6.65 9.35 27.46
C ILE A 64 -6.63 9.44 25.94
N THR A 65 -7.82 9.52 25.33
CA THR A 65 -7.98 9.57 23.89
C THR A 65 -8.32 10.98 23.38
N ASN A 66 -8.24 11.17 22.05
CA ASN A 66 -8.68 12.40 21.39
C ASN A 66 -10.17 12.72 21.58
N LYS A 67 -10.98 11.73 21.95
CA LYS A 67 -12.40 11.92 22.33
C LYS A 67 -12.61 12.21 23.82
N LYS A 68 -11.51 12.37 24.56
CA LYS A 68 -11.51 12.59 26.02
C LYS A 68 -12.06 11.42 26.82
N ASN A 69 -12.10 10.23 26.24
CA ASN A 69 -12.38 9.00 26.98
C ASN A 69 -11.15 8.63 27.80
N GLU A 70 -11.39 8.17 29.02
CA GLU A 70 -10.36 7.68 29.95
C GLU A 70 -10.54 6.18 30.20
N PHE A 71 -9.44 5.44 30.11
CA PHE A 71 -9.41 4.00 30.37
C PHE A 71 -8.38 3.72 31.47
N LEU A 72 -8.80 2.96 32.46
CA LEU A 72 -7.95 2.51 33.57
C LEU A 72 -7.57 1.04 33.36
N ALA A 73 -6.27 0.74 33.48
CA ALA A 73 -5.78 -0.62 33.40
C ALA A 73 -4.53 -0.83 34.25
N PRO A 74 -4.33 -2.01 34.88
CA PRO A 74 -3.09 -2.32 35.58
C PRO A 74 -1.89 -2.47 34.64
N ASN A 75 -2.13 -2.88 33.40
CA ASN A 75 -1.10 -3.07 32.38
C ASN A 75 -1.52 -2.46 31.06
N ILE A 76 -0.56 -1.95 30.29
CA ILE A 76 -0.73 -1.46 28.95
C ILE A 76 0.26 -2.18 28.02
N ILE A 77 -0.22 -2.61 26.87
CA ILE A 77 0.60 -3.12 25.78
C ILE A 77 0.56 -2.10 24.64
N ILE A 78 1.72 -1.52 24.31
CA ILE A 78 1.84 -0.60 23.18
C ILE A 78 2.11 -1.42 21.91
N ALA A 79 1.13 -1.44 21.03
CA ALA A 79 1.20 -2.12 19.73
C ALA A 79 0.81 -1.15 18.60
N GLY A 80 1.32 0.07 18.64
CA GLY A 80 0.94 1.19 17.76
C GLY A 80 1.38 1.04 16.30
N GLY A 81 2.20 0.06 15.98
CA GLY A 81 2.73 -0.14 14.63
C GLY A 81 3.49 1.08 14.13
N VAL A 82 3.31 1.42 12.86
CA VAL A 82 3.91 2.62 12.24
C VAL A 82 3.04 3.88 12.40
N GLY A 83 2.00 3.83 13.22
CA GLY A 83 1.04 4.93 13.41
C GLY A 83 0.02 5.03 12.28
N ALA A 84 -0.43 6.25 12.00
CA ALA A 84 -1.34 6.51 10.90
C ALA A 84 -0.61 6.30 9.56
N PHE A 85 -1.27 5.55 8.65
CA PHE A 85 -0.71 5.33 7.31
C PHE A 85 -0.98 6.54 6.43
N GLU A 86 0.04 7.37 6.26
CA GLU A 86 0.03 8.40 5.23
C GLU A 86 1.01 8.03 4.13
N PRO A 87 0.52 7.65 2.93
CA PRO A 87 1.38 7.41 1.80
C PRO A 87 2.05 8.72 1.38
N ARG A 88 3.31 8.63 0.94
CA ARG A 88 3.96 9.76 0.27
C ARG A 88 3.22 10.03 -1.02
N ARG A 89 2.54 11.17 -1.06
CA ARG A 89 1.74 11.58 -2.20
C ARG A 89 2.62 12.05 -3.36
N ILE A 90 2.08 11.95 -4.56
CA ILE A 90 2.68 12.53 -5.77
C ILE A 90 2.67 14.04 -5.61
N ALA A 91 3.82 14.68 -5.83
CA ALA A 91 4.02 16.12 -5.62
C ALA A 91 3.52 17.00 -6.78
N LEU A 92 2.69 16.47 -7.69
CA LEU A 92 2.07 17.22 -8.78
C LEU A 92 0.72 17.78 -8.33
N LYS A 93 0.47 19.07 -8.61
CA LYS A 93 -0.78 19.75 -8.20
C LYS A 93 -2.03 19.06 -8.77
N GLU A 94 -1.94 18.63 -10.03
CA GLU A 94 -3.00 17.93 -10.75
C GLU A 94 -3.26 16.50 -10.25
N ALA A 95 -2.35 15.90 -9.50
CA ALA A 95 -2.52 14.53 -9.01
C ALA A 95 -3.73 14.39 -8.09
N LYS A 96 -4.01 15.41 -7.28
CA LYS A 96 -5.06 15.37 -6.26
C LYS A 96 -6.46 15.09 -6.83
N GLN A 97 -6.77 15.57 -8.04
CA GLN A 97 -8.08 15.36 -8.65
C GLN A 97 -8.34 13.91 -9.08
N TYR A 98 -7.27 13.11 -9.20
CA TYR A 98 -7.34 11.71 -9.63
C TYR A 98 -7.27 10.72 -8.45
N GLU A 99 -6.99 11.20 -7.23
CA GLU A 99 -6.94 10.34 -6.04
C GLU A 99 -8.27 9.61 -5.82
N ASP A 100 -8.18 8.35 -5.44
CA ASP A 100 -9.31 7.42 -5.23
C ASP A 100 -10.21 7.16 -6.46
N SER A 101 -9.83 7.66 -7.65
CA SER A 101 -10.55 7.41 -8.90
C SER A 101 -9.70 6.72 -9.97
N SER A 102 -8.46 7.16 -10.16
CA SER A 102 -7.50 6.59 -11.11
C SER A 102 -6.04 6.75 -10.64
N LEU A 103 -5.82 7.37 -9.48
CA LEU A 103 -4.56 7.41 -8.75
C LEU A 103 -4.76 6.78 -7.38
N PHE A 104 -4.02 5.70 -7.08
CA PHE A 104 -4.12 4.97 -5.84
C PHE A 104 -2.75 4.79 -5.18
N TYR A 105 -2.74 4.73 -3.86
CA TYR A 105 -1.56 4.49 -3.03
C TYR A 105 -1.59 3.10 -2.37
N ALA A 106 -2.68 2.36 -2.55
CA ALA A 106 -2.86 0.98 -2.09
C ALA A 106 -3.84 0.26 -3.02
N VAL A 107 -3.70 -1.05 -3.16
CA VAL A 107 -4.67 -1.90 -3.88
C VAL A 107 -5.60 -2.52 -2.85
N ARG A 108 -6.85 -2.08 -2.82
CA ARG A 108 -7.88 -2.57 -1.88
C ARG A 108 -8.83 -3.58 -2.50
N ASN A 109 -9.01 -3.52 -3.81
CA ASN A 109 -9.85 -4.43 -4.58
C ASN A 109 -9.23 -4.64 -5.96
N LYS A 110 -8.78 -5.86 -6.25
CA LYS A 110 -8.09 -6.19 -7.52
C LYS A 110 -8.98 -6.07 -8.75
N GLU A 111 -10.29 -6.27 -8.58
CA GLU A 111 -11.23 -6.25 -9.70
C GLU A 111 -11.26 -4.89 -10.43
N GLU A 112 -11.01 -3.80 -9.72
CA GLU A 112 -10.99 -2.44 -10.27
C GLU A 112 -9.84 -2.21 -11.27
N PHE A 113 -8.83 -3.07 -11.22
CA PHE A 113 -7.60 -2.96 -12.00
C PHE A 113 -7.59 -3.85 -13.25
N LYS A 114 -8.57 -4.74 -13.44
CA LYS A 114 -8.63 -5.66 -14.58
C LYS A 114 -8.75 -4.92 -15.92
N ASP A 115 -8.06 -5.46 -16.93
CA ASP A 115 -8.07 -4.98 -18.33
C ASP A 115 -7.67 -3.49 -18.48
N LYS A 116 -6.82 -2.99 -17.58
CA LYS A 116 -6.33 -1.61 -17.55
C LYS A 116 -4.87 -1.49 -17.96
N ASN A 117 -4.49 -0.31 -18.44
CA ASN A 117 -3.09 0.08 -18.57
C ASN A 117 -2.67 0.74 -17.25
N ILE A 118 -1.83 0.07 -16.47
CA ILE A 118 -1.47 0.49 -15.13
C ILE A 118 -0.01 0.89 -15.09
N SER A 119 0.26 2.10 -14.66
CA SER A 119 1.62 2.58 -14.37
C SER A 119 1.89 2.50 -12.87
N ILE A 120 2.84 1.66 -12.48
CA ILE A 120 3.21 1.41 -11.09
C ILE A 120 4.53 2.12 -10.79
N PHE A 121 4.49 3.07 -9.86
CA PHE A 121 5.67 3.82 -9.42
C PHE A 121 6.20 3.28 -8.09
N GLY A 122 7.45 2.84 -8.09
CA GLY A 122 8.12 2.35 -6.90
C GLY A 122 9.27 1.40 -7.24
N GLY A 123 10.04 1.02 -6.23
CA GLY A 123 11.19 0.12 -6.42
C GLY A 123 11.43 -0.82 -5.25
N GLY A 124 10.51 -0.86 -4.29
CA GLY A 124 10.49 -1.80 -3.17
C GLY A 124 9.49 -2.93 -3.38
N ASP A 125 9.42 -3.85 -2.41
CA ASP A 125 8.60 -5.06 -2.49
C ASP A 125 7.15 -4.79 -2.86
N SER A 126 6.51 -3.77 -2.29
CA SER A 126 5.10 -3.46 -2.62
C SER A 126 4.88 -3.18 -4.11
N ALA A 127 5.76 -2.39 -4.74
CA ALA A 127 5.64 -2.08 -6.16
C ALA A 127 5.87 -3.32 -7.03
N LEU A 128 6.86 -4.14 -6.66
CA LEU A 128 7.24 -5.35 -7.40
C LEU A 128 6.17 -6.43 -7.29
N ASP A 129 5.69 -6.69 -6.08
CA ASP A 129 4.66 -7.72 -5.85
C ASP A 129 3.35 -7.37 -6.56
N TRP A 130 2.93 -6.10 -6.51
CA TRP A 130 1.75 -5.67 -7.24
C TRP A 130 1.95 -5.65 -8.75
N ALA A 131 3.15 -5.31 -9.25
CA ALA A 131 3.45 -5.42 -10.67
C ALA A 131 3.35 -6.87 -11.15
N LEU A 132 3.87 -7.82 -10.37
CA LEU A 132 3.81 -9.25 -10.68
C LEU A 132 2.37 -9.76 -10.63
N ASP A 133 1.61 -9.43 -9.59
CA ASP A 133 0.25 -9.95 -9.41
C ASP A 133 -0.73 -9.37 -10.45
N LEU A 134 -0.72 -8.05 -10.65
CA LEU A 134 -1.61 -7.38 -11.60
C LEU A 134 -1.26 -7.69 -13.07
N SER A 135 -0.01 -8.08 -13.39
CA SER A 135 0.38 -8.47 -14.75
C SER A 135 -0.34 -9.72 -15.29
N LYS A 136 -1.01 -10.46 -14.42
CA LYS A 136 -1.79 -11.64 -14.79
C LYS A 136 -3.03 -11.29 -15.62
N TYR A 137 -3.56 -10.06 -15.49
CA TYR A 137 -4.82 -9.63 -16.07
C TYR A 137 -4.86 -8.16 -16.53
N SER A 138 -3.72 -7.47 -16.52
CA SER A 138 -3.61 -6.06 -16.92
C SER A 138 -2.27 -5.75 -17.57
N ASN A 139 -2.20 -4.65 -18.33
CA ASN A 139 -0.97 -4.18 -18.94
C ASN A 139 -0.19 -3.33 -17.94
N ILE A 140 0.97 -3.78 -17.51
CA ILE A 140 1.76 -3.13 -16.48
C ILE A 140 2.97 -2.41 -17.06
N THR A 141 3.15 -1.16 -16.64
CA THR A 141 4.42 -0.43 -16.78
C THR A 141 4.96 -0.14 -15.39
N LEU A 142 6.03 -0.84 -15.00
CA LEU A 142 6.73 -0.62 -13.74
C LEU A 142 7.78 0.48 -13.92
N ILE A 143 7.68 1.53 -13.11
CA ILE A 143 8.48 2.76 -13.26
C ILE A 143 9.26 3.01 -11.97
N HIS A 144 10.58 3.17 -12.10
CA HIS A 144 11.43 3.45 -10.96
C HIS A 144 12.44 4.55 -11.24
N ARG A 145 12.62 5.46 -10.27
CA ARG A 145 13.54 6.59 -10.39
C ARG A 145 15.02 6.23 -10.40
N ARG A 146 15.37 5.04 -9.90
CA ARG A 146 16.74 4.52 -9.90
C ARG A 146 16.89 3.42 -10.93
N ASN A 147 18.14 3.10 -11.26
CA ASN A 147 18.43 1.97 -12.15
C ASN A 147 18.19 0.60 -11.48
N GLU A 148 18.29 0.54 -10.15
CA GLU A 148 18.18 -0.70 -9.39
C GLU A 148 16.96 -0.72 -8.46
N PHE A 149 16.27 -1.85 -8.43
CA PHE A 149 15.17 -2.14 -7.51
C PHE A 149 15.71 -2.68 -6.19
N ARG A 150 14.94 -2.50 -5.09
CA ARG A 150 15.33 -2.91 -3.74
C ARG A 150 14.51 -4.10 -3.20
N GLY A 151 13.68 -4.70 -4.03
CA GLY A 151 12.83 -5.79 -3.59
C GLY A 151 13.50 -7.16 -3.64
N ALA A 152 12.75 -8.19 -3.23
CA ALA A 152 13.23 -9.56 -3.15
C ALA A 152 13.78 -10.07 -4.50
N PRO A 153 14.94 -10.71 -4.53
CA PRO A 153 15.56 -11.19 -5.78
C PRO A 153 14.67 -12.13 -6.57
N HIS A 154 13.88 -12.96 -5.90
CA HIS A 154 12.92 -13.87 -6.55
C HIS A 154 11.88 -13.09 -7.36
N THR A 155 11.22 -12.12 -6.75
CA THR A 155 10.19 -11.27 -7.41
C THR A 155 10.78 -10.51 -8.60
N LEU A 156 12.00 -9.98 -8.44
CA LEU A 156 12.72 -9.30 -9.53
C LEU A 156 12.99 -10.21 -10.72
N ASN A 157 13.39 -11.46 -10.48
CA ASN A 157 13.63 -12.43 -11.54
C ASN A 157 12.34 -12.76 -12.31
N GLU A 158 11.22 -12.94 -11.60
CA GLU A 158 9.93 -13.18 -12.26
C GLU A 158 9.47 -11.98 -13.10
N ILE A 159 9.62 -10.77 -12.58
CA ILE A 159 9.30 -9.53 -13.31
C ILE A 159 10.16 -9.39 -14.58
N LYS A 160 11.47 -9.70 -14.51
CA LYS A 160 12.37 -9.70 -15.67
C LYS A 160 11.91 -10.69 -16.73
N LYS A 161 11.58 -11.94 -16.32
CA LYS A 161 11.04 -12.95 -17.25
C LYS A 161 9.75 -12.50 -17.94
N LEU A 162 8.86 -11.80 -17.24
CA LEU A 162 7.63 -11.25 -17.82
C LEU A 162 7.95 -10.10 -18.77
N SER A 163 8.91 -9.25 -18.45
CA SER A 163 9.35 -8.16 -19.31
C SER A 163 9.98 -8.70 -20.61
N ASP A 164 10.84 -9.70 -20.53
CA ASP A 164 11.47 -10.35 -21.69
C ASP A 164 10.42 -11.00 -22.61
N LYS A 165 9.29 -11.44 -22.06
CA LYS A 165 8.15 -11.97 -22.82
C LYS A 165 7.18 -10.90 -23.32
N GLY A 166 7.48 -9.62 -23.10
CA GLY A 166 6.62 -8.50 -23.48
C GLY A 166 5.29 -8.38 -22.71
N LYS A 167 5.15 -9.08 -21.57
CA LYS A 167 3.94 -9.06 -20.75
C LYS A 167 3.92 -7.93 -19.71
N LEU A 168 5.06 -7.29 -19.49
CA LEU A 168 5.24 -6.18 -18.57
C LEU A 168 6.33 -5.28 -19.12
N SER A 169 6.19 -3.97 -18.97
CA SER A 169 7.23 -2.99 -19.33
C SER A 169 7.95 -2.47 -18.09
N ILE A 170 9.27 -2.38 -18.15
CA ILE A 170 10.09 -1.80 -17.08
C ILE A 170 10.73 -0.51 -17.59
N LYS A 171 10.62 0.55 -16.78
CA LYS A 171 11.30 1.84 -17.04
C LYS A 171 12.01 2.26 -15.77
N THR A 172 13.33 2.35 -15.87
CA THR A 172 14.21 2.77 -14.77
C THR A 172 14.81 4.12 -15.06
N SER A 173 15.45 4.74 -14.07
CA SER A 173 16.09 6.06 -14.18
C SER A 173 15.15 7.14 -14.72
N CYS A 174 13.87 7.08 -14.37
CA CYS A 174 12.89 8.08 -14.79
C CYS A 174 11.87 8.40 -13.69
N GLN A 175 11.27 9.57 -13.77
CA GLN A 175 10.33 10.10 -12.81
C GLN A 175 9.07 10.60 -13.50
N LEU A 176 7.96 10.60 -12.76
CA LEU A 176 6.72 11.19 -13.21
C LEU A 176 6.88 12.72 -13.34
N GLU A 177 6.57 13.25 -14.50
CA GLU A 177 6.64 14.69 -14.80
C GLU A 177 5.25 15.32 -14.94
N ALA A 178 4.29 14.60 -15.56
CA ALA A 178 2.91 15.09 -15.70
C ALA A 178 1.89 13.94 -15.73
N ILE A 179 0.66 14.27 -15.37
CA ILE A 179 -0.52 13.41 -15.48
C ILE A 179 -1.56 14.15 -16.30
N GLU A 180 -2.13 13.48 -17.29
CA GLU A 180 -3.12 14.07 -18.18
C GLU A 180 -4.41 13.24 -18.22
N GLY A 181 -5.54 13.93 -18.25
CA GLY A 181 -6.88 13.38 -18.34
C GLY A 181 -7.92 14.42 -17.93
N LYS A 182 -9.19 14.09 -18.12
CA LYS A 182 -10.29 14.97 -17.66
C LYS A 182 -10.78 14.55 -16.26
N ASN A 183 -11.61 13.53 -16.20
CA ASN A 183 -12.15 12.97 -14.94
C ASN A 183 -11.33 11.81 -14.42
N GLN A 184 -10.62 11.13 -15.31
CA GLN A 184 -9.72 10.00 -15.04
C GLN A 184 -8.43 10.21 -15.81
N ILE A 185 -7.36 9.54 -15.36
CA ILE A 185 -6.07 9.53 -16.05
C ILE A 185 -6.22 8.85 -17.41
N GLN A 186 -5.62 9.43 -18.44
CA GLN A 186 -5.55 8.89 -19.80
C GLN A 186 -4.12 8.64 -20.24
N SER A 187 -3.18 9.42 -19.72
CA SER A 187 -1.75 9.27 -19.96
C SER A 187 -0.94 9.90 -18.84
N ILE A 188 0.29 9.45 -18.74
CA ILE A 188 1.33 10.07 -17.92
C ILE A 188 2.52 10.44 -18.81
N THR A 189 3.29 11.41 -18.34
CA THR A 189 4.58 11.74 -18.92
C THR A 189 5.68 11.43 -17.92
N VAL A 190 6.69 10.68 -18.35
CA VAL A 190 7.89 10.39 -17.55
C VAL A 190 9.11 11.05 -18.17
N LYS A 191 10.01 11.53 -17.33
CA LYS A 191 11.28 12.12 -17.72
C LYS A 191 12.42 11.27 -17.21
N PHE A 192 13.31 10.89 -18.13
CA PHE A 192 14.51 10.11 -17.85
C PHE A 192 15.67 11.02 -17.42
N GLU A 193 16.66 10.44 -16.74
CA GLU A 193 17.86 11.16 -16.28
C GLU A 193 18.67 11.78 -17.44
N ASP A 194 18.63 11.19 -18.63
CA ASP A 194 19.24 11.71 -19.85
C ASP A 194 18.47 12.88 -20.49
N GLY A 195 17.37 13.30 -19.88
CA GLY A 195 16.49 14.37 -20.35
C GLY A 195 15.41 13.93 -21.34
N LYS A 196 15.41 12.68 -21.80
CA LYS A 196 14.35 12.13 -22.66
C LYS A 196 13.02 12.17 -21.93
N VAL A 197 11.97 12.50 -22.68
CA VAL A 197 10.59 12.52 -22.19
C VAL A 197 9.77 11.47 -22.95
N GLU A 198 8.97 10.70 -22.25
CA GLU A 198 8.10 9.72 -22.86
C GLU A 198 6.67 9.82 -22.31
N LYS A 199 5.70 9.81 -23.22
CA LYS A 199 4.28 9.78 -22.90
C LYS A 199 3.78 8.33 -22.92
N ILE A 200 3.13 7.90 -21.84
CA ILE A 200 2.66 6.51 -21.65
C ILE A 200 1.15 6.53 -21.48
N LYS A 201 0.43 5.76 -22.31
CA LYS A 201 -0.99 5.54 -22.14
C LYS A 201 -1.22 4.83 -20.81
N THR A 202 -2.05 5.41 -19.94
CA THR A 202 -2.25 4.94 -18.58
C THR A 202 -3.68 5.21 -18.17
N ASP A 203 -4.37 4.19 -17.70
CA ASP A 203 -5.73 4.30 -17.15
C ASP A 203 -5.67 4.48 -15.62
N ILE A 204 -4.69 3.87 -14.98
CA ILE A 204 -4.50 3.88 -13.53
C ILE A 204 -3.03 4.10 -13.17
N VAL A 205 -2.79 4.93 -12.18
CA VAL A 205 -1.49 5.10 -11.53
C VAL A 205 -1.53 4.48 -10.13
N LEU A 206 -0.57 3.61 -9.84
CA LEU A 206 -0.29 3.10 -8.50
C LEU A 206 1.03 3.69 -8.01
N SER A 207 1.02 4.35 -6.86
CA SER A 207 2.20 5.01 -6.31
C SER A 207 2.63 4.39 -4.98
N PHE A 208 3.79 3.70 -4.99
CA PHE A 208 4.41 3.06 -3.83
C PHE A 208 5.72 3.75 -3.44
N PHE A 209 5.64 5.05 -3.09
CA PHE A 209 6.80 5.84 -2.68
C PHE A 209 7.19 5.66 -1.20
N GLY A 210 6.53 4.76 -0.49
CA GLY A 210 6.66 4.53 0.94
C GLY A 210 5.70 5.39 1.76
N LEU A 211 5.84 5.28 3.10
CA LEU A 211 5.01 5.97 4.07
C LEU A 211 5.73 7.19 4.64
N ILE A 212 4.96 8.15 5.11
CA ILE A 212 5.43 9.21 6.00
C ILE A 212 5.32 8.64 7.42
N MET A 213 6.45 8.59 8.12
CA MET A 213 6.53 8.20 9.54
C MET A 213 6.58 9.43 10.41
#